data_d013a99735142ede933fd4d7a2bf9145
#
_entry.id   d013a99735142ede933fd4d7a2bf9145
#
_cell.length_a   1.000
_cell.length_b   1.000
_cell.length_c   1.000
_cell.angle_alpha   90.00
_cell.angle_beta   90.00
_cell.angle_gamma   90.00
#
_symmetry.space_group_name_H-M   'P 1'
#
loop_
_entity.id
_entity.type
_entity.pdbx_description
1 polymer ?
#
loop_
_entity_poly.entity_id
_entity_poly.type
_entity_poly.pdbx_seq_one_letter_code
_entity_poly.pdbx_strand_id
1 'polypeptide(L)'
;MEAIILVGGLGTRLRPLTKTIPKPLLPLVNIPMVERMIRNLPEKIDTVILAVSYGLEQMLEYFKKTNVGRKVIIVPEKEPLGTGGAMKNCEKYVTGTTAVFNGDVVTSINLDEMIEYHKSKKAKGTLALWEVENPNRFGVVKLVKGEILKFQEKPPKGEELSNLINAGTYILEPEIISIIPENEKISIERDIYPKIVGNLSLIHI
;
A
#
# COMPACT_ATOMS: atom_id res chain seq x y z
N MET A 1 9.82 10.71 7.84
CA MET A 1 9.05 9.45 7.72
C MET A 1 8.90 9.11 6.26
N GLU A 2 9.00 7.84 5.88
CA GLU A 2 8.88 7.38 4.50
C GLU A 2 7.44 6.95 4.16
N ALA A 3 7.13 6.98 2.86
CA ALA A 3 5.96 6.32 2.30
C ALA A 3 6.39 5.38 1.16
N ILE A 4 5.88 4.16 1.13
CA ILE A 4 6.00 3.23 0.01
C ILE A 4 4.71 3.27 -0.80
N ILE A 5 4.78 3.49 -2.10
CA ILE A 5 3.64 3.40 -3.00
C ILE A 5 3.88 2.25 -3.98
N LEU A 6 2.99 1.26 -3.97
CA LEU A 6 3.06 0.07 -4.79
C LEU A 6 2.49 0.36 -6.18
N VAL A 7 3.33 0.63 -7.14
CA VAL A 7 2.94 1.07 -8.49
C VAL A 7 3.33 0.09 -9.59
N GLY A 8 3.63 -1.16 -9.25
CA GLY A 8 4.08 -2.20 -10.19
C GLY A 8 3.00 -2.84 -11.07
N GLY A 9 1.73 -2.48 -10.93
CA GLY A 9 0.61 -3.12 -11.62
C GLY A 9 0.52 -2.79 -13.12
N LEU A 10 0.29 -3.81 -13.97
CA LEU A 10 0.14 -3.68 -15.43
C LEU A 10 -1.12 -2.90 -15.89
N GLY A 11 -2.09 -2.68 -14.99
CA GLY A 11 -3.31 -1.94 -15.31
C GLY A 11 -4.17 -2.54 -16.41
N THR A 12 -4.19 -3.87 -16.57
CA THR A 12 -4.83 -4.57 -17.71
C THR A 12 -6.31 -4.25 -17.90
N ARG A 13 -7.03 -3.94 -16.80
CA ARG A 13 -8.46 -3.56 -16.84
C ARG A 13 -8.69 -2.19 -17.49
N LEU A 14 -7.67 -1.34 -17.55
CA LEU A 14 -7.72 0.01 -18.13
C LEU A 14 -7.19 0.05 -19.57
N ARG A 15 -6.94 -1.10 -20.19
CA ARG A 15 -6.60 -1.14 -21.62
C ARG A 15 -7.75 -0.60 -22.46
N PRO A 16 -7.46 0.18 -23.54
CA PRO A 16 -6.13 0.35 -24.18
C PRO A 16 -5.22 1.43 -23.55
N LEU A 17 -5.68 2.26 -22.60
CA LEU A 17 -4.93 3.39 -22.05
C LEU A 17 -3.56 2.96 -21.48
N THR A 18 -3.54 1.84 -20.78
CA THR A 18 -2.32 1.31 -20.15
C THR A 18 -1.39 0.53 -21.07
N LYS A 19 -1.65 0.52 -22.39
CA LYS A 19 -0.70 -0.04 -23.37
C LYS A 19 0.51 0.88 -23.60
N THR A 20 0.30 2.19 -23.48
CA THR A 20 1.29 3.22 -23.78
C THR A 20 1.72 4.03 -22.56
N ILE A 21 0.84 4.16 -21.56
CA ILE A 21 1.09 4.94 -20.35
C ILE A 21 0.95 4.01 -19.14
N PRO A 22 1.94 3.92 -18.24
CA PRO A 22 1.80 3.16 -17.00
C PRO A 22 0.61 3.68 -16.18
N LYS A 23 -0.14 2.76 -15.56
CA LYS A 23 -1.33 3.11 -14.76
C LYS A 23 -1.10 4.26 -13.77
N PRO A 24 0.02 4.32 -13.01
CA PRO A 24 0.28 5.41 -12.06
C PRO A 24 0.44 6.79 -12.72
N LEU A 25 0.83 6.82 -14.00
CA LEU A 25 0.98 8.05 -14.79
C LEU A 25 -0.29 8.44 -15.55
N LEU A 26 -1.37 7.64 -15.49
CA LEU A 26 -2.64 8.07 -16.07
C LEU A 26 -3.17 9.30 -15.34
N PRO A 27 -3.57 10.36 -16.09
CA PRO A 27 -4.02 11.59 -15.47
C PRO A 27 -5.41 11.43 -14.83
N LEU A 28 -5.53 11.94 -13.61
CA LEU A 28 -6.79 12.25 -12.96
C LEU A 28 -6.92 13.77 -12.89
N VAL A 29 -7.82 14.35 -13.69
CA VAL A 29 -7.99 15.81 -13.78
C VAL A 29 -6.63 16.51 -14.05
N ASN A 30 -5.97 16.11 -15.16
CA ASN A 30 -4.70 16.68 -15.67
C ASN A 30 -3.43 16.45 -14.83
N ILE A 31 -3.51 15.73 -13.73
CA ILE A 31 -2.34 15.37 -12.90
C ILE A 31 -2.27 13.85 -12.79
N PRO A 32 -1.12 13.21 -13.02
CA PRO A 32 -0.95 11.79 -12.81
C PRO A 32 -1.40 11.33 -11.43
N MET A 33 -2.03 10.15 -11.38
CA MET A 33 -2.58 9.61 -10.15
C MET A 33 -1.52 9.51 -9.04
N VAL A 34 -0.34 9.01 -9.36
CA VAL A 34 0.77 8.87 -8.38
C VAL A 34 1.26 10.24 -7.88
N GLU A 35 1.34 11.26 -8.75
CA GLU A 35 1.71 12.60 -8.32
C GLU A 35 0.67 13.20 -7.38
N ARG A 36 -0.61 13.02 -7.69
CA ARG A 36 -1.71 13.47 -6.81
C ARG A 36 -1.63 12.79 -5.44
N MET A 37 -1.35 11.50 -5.40
CA MET A 37 -1.13 10.79 -4.13
C MET A 37 0.02 11.41 -3.35
N ILE A 38 1.17 11.62 -3.99
CA ILE A 38 2.37 12.20 -3.33
C ILE A 38 2.10 13.60 -2.78
N ARG A 39 1.43 14.47 -3.56
CA ARG A 39 1.12 15.85 -3.13
C ARG A 39 0.16 15.92 -1.95
N ASN A 40 -0.71 14.91 -1.80
CA ASN A 40 -1.69 14.84 -0.71
C ASN A 40 -1.14 14.18 0.57
N LEU A 41 0.09 13.69 0.58
CA LEU A 41 0.70 13.14 1.80
C LEU A 41 0.96 14.25 2.84
N PRO A 42 0.85 13.96 4.15
CA PRO A 42 1.22 14.90 5.21
C PRO A 42 2.68 15.35 5.11
N GLU A 43 2.98 16.56 5.60
CA GLU A 43 4.35 17.13 5.56
C GLU A 43 5.39 16.27 6.28
N LYS A 44 5.00 15.54 7.32
CA LYS A 44 5.88 14.61 8.05
C LYS A 44 6.41 13.45 7.20
N ILE A 45 5.82 13.19 6.03
CA ILE A 45 6.35 12.26 5.04
C ILE A 45 7.20 13.03 4.04
N ASP A 46 8.50 12.98 4.17
CA ASP A 46 9.49 13.71 3.37
C ASP A 46 10.06 12.91 2.19
N THR A 47 10.00 11.59 2.29
CA THR A 47 10.55 10.65 1.32
C THR A 47 9.48 9.68 0.83
N VAL A 48 9.35 9.55 -0.48
CA VAL A 48 8.43 8.61 -1.13
C VAL A 48 9.22 7.58 -1.92
N ILE A 49 8.93 6.32 -1.68
CA ILE A 49 9.57 5.17 -2.33
C ILE A 49 8.53 4.55 -3.26
N LEU A 50 8.81 4.54 -4.55
CA LEU A 50 7.94 3.97 -5.58
C LEU A 50 8.45 2.59 -5.97
N ALA A 51 7.70 1.53 -5.66
CA ALA A 51 8.01 0.17 -6.11
C ALA A 51 7.44 -0.02 -7.53
N VAL A 52 8.31 -0.13 -8.53
CA VAL A 52 7.94 -0.09 -9.95
C VAL A 52 8.38 -1.36 -10.66
N SER A 53 7.44 -2.12 -11.26
CA SER A 53 7.79 -3.24 -12.14
C SER A 53 7.50 -2.95 -13.62
N TYR A 54 6.47 -2.17 -13.92
CA TYR A 54 6.08 -1.81 -15.28
C TYR A 54 6.20 -0.31 -15.53
N GLY A 55 6.73 0.07 -16.70
CA GLY A 55 6.87 1.48 -17.10
C GLY A 55 7.97 2.25 -16.36
N LEU A 56 9.01 1.56 -15.94
CA LEU A 56 10.14 2.14 -15.17
C LEU A 56 10.74 3.37 -15.85
N GLU A 57 11.05 3.30 -17.13
CA GLU A 57 11.67 4.41 -17.88
C GLU A 57 10.78 5.66 -17.88
N GLN A 58 9.48 5.47 -18.09
CA GLN A 58 8.51 6.57 -18.09
C GLN A 58 8.35 7.19 -16.68
N MET A 59 8.39 6.37 -15.64
CA MET A 59 8.37 6.84 -14.25
C MET A 59 9.63 7.65 -13.92
N LEU A 60 10.81 7.15 -14.31
CA LEU A 60 12.09 7.85 -14.15
C LEU A 60 12.11 9.19 -14.91
N GLU A 61 11.67 9.19 -16.16
CA GLU A 61 11.60 10.41 -16.96
C GLU A 61 10.64 11.44 -16.38
N TYR A 62 9.47 10.97 -15.89
CA TYR A 62 8.46 11.83 -15.28
C TYR A 62 9.00 12.53 -14.03
N PHE A 63 9.52 11.79 -13.08
CA PHE A 63 10.01 12.35 -11.82
C PHE A 63 11.35 13.10 -11.95
N LYS A 64 12.09 12.88 -13.02
CA LYS A 64 13.25 13.74 -13.37
C LYS A 64 12.82 15.16 -13.73
N LYS A 65 11.64 15.32 -14.35
CA LYS A 65 11.12 16.61 -14.83
C LYS A 65 10.14 17.28 -13.86
N THR A 66 9.58 16.52 -12.92
CA THR A 66 8.49 16.97 -12.05
C THR A 66 8.95 17.07 -10.60
N ASN A 67 8.90 18.28 -10.06
CA ASN A 67 9.09 18.48 -8.63
C ASN A 67 7.76 18.30 -7.89
N VAL A 68 7.70 17.32 -7.02
CA VAL A 68 6.52 17.02 -6.18
C VAL A 68 6.65 17.53 -4.74
N GLY A 69 7.72 18.32 -4.46
CA GLY A 69 7.98 18.87 -3.13
C GLY A 69 8.53 17.86 -2.12
N ARG A 70 8.91 16.66 -2.55
CA ARG A 70 9.39 15.55 -1.71
C ARG A 70 10.52 14.81 -2.42
N LYS A 71 11.35 14.12 -1.62
CA LYS A 71 12.33 13.18 -2.17
C LYS A 71 11.61 11.94 -2.73
N VAL A 72 11.81 11.63 -4.00
CA VAL A 72 11.26 10.43 -4.65
C VAL A 72 12.39 9.46 -4.94
N ILE A 73 12.24 8.22 -4.48
CA ILE A 73 13.14 7.09 -4.74
C ILE A 73 12.37 6.07 -5.57
N ILE A 74 12.85 5.76 -6.76
CA ILE A 74 12.25 4.74 -7.62
C ILE A 74 13.02 3.43 -7.43
N VAL A 75 12.32 2.39 -6.98
CA VAL A 75 12.88 1.06 -6.74
C VAL A 75 12.35 0.11 -7.81
N PRO A 76 13.19 -0.32 -8.77
CA PRO A 76 12.76 -1.22 -9.81
C PRO A 76 12.59 -2.64 -9.30
N GLU A 77 11.58 -3.33 -9.80
CA GLU A 77 11.41 -4.77 -9.67
C GLU A 77 11.83 -5.43 -11.00
N LYS A 78 12.73 -6.41 -10.97
CA LYS A 78 13.12 -7.17 -12.18
C LYS A 78 11.95 -8.01 -12.70
N GLU A 79 11.17 -8.54 -11.78
CA GLU A 79 9.93 -9.29 -12.02
C GLU A 79 8.88 -8.86 -11.01
N PRO A 80 7.57 -8.98 -11.30
CA PRO A 80 6.53 -8.61 -10.36
C PRO A 80 6.60 -9.45 -9.08
N LEU A 81 6.98 -8.83 -7.96
CA LEU A 81 7.18 -9.49 -6.67
C LEU A 81 5.91 -9.59 -5.81
N GLY A 82 4.77 -9.07 -6.29
CA GLY A 82 3.55 -8.95 -5.49
C GLY A 82 3.67 -7.83 -4.44
N THR A 83 2.60 -7.62 -3.66
CA THR A 83 2.53 -6.49 -2.72
C THR A 83 3.58 -6.60 -1.60
N GLY A 84 3.73 -7.77 -1.01
CA GLY A 84 4.72 -8.02 0.03
C GLY A 84 6.15 -7.97 -0.48
N GLY A 85 6.45 -8.69 -1.57
CA GLY A 85 7.80 -8.70 -2.15
C GLY A 85 8.25 -7.32 -2.64
N ALA A 86 7.34 -6.50 -3.17
CA ALA A 86 7.59 -5.11 -3.53
C ALA A 86 7.98 -4.25 -2.30
N MET A 87 7.27 -4.42 -1.16
CA MET A 87 7.63 -3.78 0.11
C MET A 87 9.02 -4.23 0.58
N LYS A 88 9.30 -5.54 0.54
CA LYS A 88 10.60 -6.10 0.93
C LYS A 88 11.74 -5.52 0.08
N ASN A 89 11.54 -5.39 -1.22
CA ASN A 89 12.52 -4.78 -2.13
C ASN A 89 12.81 -3.31 -1.80
N CYS A 90 11.89 -2.62 -1.10
CA CYS A 90 12.05 -1.25 -0.62
C CYS A 90 12.70 -1.16 0.78
N GLU A 91 12.88 -2.25 1.51
CA GLU A 91 13.29 -2.29 2.92
C GLU A 91 14.52 -1.45 3.25
N LYS A 92 15.56 -1.49 2.40
CA LYS A 92 16.81 -0.74 2.60
C LYS A 92 16.65 0.80 2.65
N TYR A 93 15.49 1.30 2.26
CA TYR A 93 15.16 2.73 2.30
C TYR A 93 14.21 3.08 3.44
N VAL A 94 13.78 2.09 4.21
CA VAL A 94 12.90 2.25 5.39
C VAL A 94 13.75 2.43 6.63
N THR A 95 13.53 3.54 7.34
CA THR A 95 14.32 3.88 8.55
C THR A 95 13.50 3.81 9.84
N GLY A 96 12.18 3.68 9.73
CA GLY A 96 11.25 3.62 10.87
C GLY A 96 9.82 3.36 10.43
N THR A 97 8.87 3.77 11.23
CA THR A 97 7.43 3.68 10.91
C THR A 97 7.15 4.23 9.51
N THR A 98 6.53 3.46 8.65
CA THR A 98 6.37 3.75 7.22
C THR A 98 4.91 3.66 6.82
N ALA A 99 4.44 4.64 6.04
CA ALA A 99 3.14 4.57 5.38
C ALA A 99 3.25 3.75 4.09
N VAL A 100 2.29 2.87 3.82
CA VAL A 100 2.27 2.06 2.60
C VAL A 100 0.93 2.21 1.90
N PHE A 101 0.96 2.36 0.59
CA PHE A 101 -0.23 2.58 -0.23
C PHE A 101 -0.25 1.64 -1.43
N ASN A 102 -1.42 1.09 -1.70
CA ASN A 102 -1.70 0.55 -3.02
C ASN A 102 -1.81 1.72 -4.01
N GLY A 103 -0.93 1.77 -5.01
CA GLY A 103 -0.78 2.90 -5.94
C GLY A 103 -1.95 3.10 -6.91
N ASP A 104 -3.04 2.38 -6.73
CA ASP A 104 -4.28 2.49 -7.51
C ASP A 104 -5.50 2.87 -6.65
N VAL A 105 -5.26 3.24 -5.41
CA VAL A 105 -6.30 3.67 -4.47
C VAL A 105 -6.17 5.18 -4.22
N VAL A 106 -7.25 5.91 -4.47
CA VAL A 106 -7.39 7.29 -4.02
C VAL A 106 -8.20 7.25 -2.73
N THR A 107 -7.62 7.71 -1.65
CA THR A 107 -8.24 7.69 -0.32
C THR A 107 -8.45 9.09 0.22
N SER A 108 -9.52 9.27 0.99
CA SER A 108 -9.81 10.47 1.77
C SER A 108 -9.44 10.30 3.25
N ILE A 109 -8.73 9.23 3.61
CA ILE A 109 -8.34 8.98 4.99
C ILE A 109 -7.44 10.11 5.52
N ASN A 110 -7.70 10.53 6.74
CA ASN A 110 -6.81 11.44 7.46
C ASN A 110 -5.57 10.65 7.94
N LEU A 111 -4.50 10.75 7.16
CA LEU A 111 -3.28 10.00 7.44
C LEU A 111 -2.58 10.48 8.73
N ASP A 112 -2.74 11.76 9.10
CA ASP A 112 -2.22 12.27 10.36
C ASP A 112 -2.87 11.60 11.55
N GLU A 113 -4.19 11.50 11.55
CA GLU A 113 -4.93 10.79 12.59
C GLU A 113 -4.58 9.30 12.63
N MET A 114 -4.41 8.67 11.47
CA MET A 114 -4.01 7.26 11.37
C MET A 114 -2.62 7.01 11.99
N ILE A 115 -1.66 7.90 11.75
CA ILE A 115 -0.32 7.82 12.33
C ILE A 115 -0.36 8.02 13.85
N GLU A 116 -1.11 9.02 14.33
CA GLU A 116 -1.24 9.27 15.77
C GLU A 116 -1.96 8.09 16.48
N TYR A 117 -2.99 7.53 15.85
CA TYR A 117 -3.66 6.34 16.35
C TYR A 117 -2.70 5.14 16.43
N HIS A 118 -1.94 4.89 15.37
CA HIS A 118 -0.91 3.84 15.33
C HIS A 118 0.06 3.94 16.51
N LYS A 119 0.62 5.14 16.73
CA LYS A 119 1.54 5.42 17.85
C LYS A 119 0.87 5.24 19.20
N SER A 120 -0.36 5.75 19.38
CA SER A 120 -1.10 5.66 20.66
C SER A 120 -1.35 4.22 21.09
N LYS A 121 -1.53 3.32 20.11
CA LYS A 121 -1.74 1.89 20.32
C LYS A 121 -0.44 1.09 20.39
N LYS A 122 0.71 1.69 20.09
CA LYS A 122 2.00 1.00 19.96
C LYS A 122 1.89 -0.22 19.04
N ALA A 123 1.11 -0.07 17.98
CA ALA A 123 0.80 -1.15 17.05
C ALA A 123 2.01 -1.48 16.18
N LYS A 124 2.15 -2.72 15.73
CA LYS A 124 3.13 -3.10 14.70
C LYS A 124 2.63 -2.82 13.29
N GLY A 125 1.32 -2.82 13.12
CA GLY A 125 0.66 -2.41 11.88
C GLY A 125 -0.70 -1.81 12.15
N THR A 126 -1.08 -0.82 11.33
CA THR A 126 -2.42 -0.22 11.31
C THR A 126 -2.94 -0.26 9.89
N LEU A 127 -4.11 -0.81 9.70
CA LEU A 127 -4.77 -0.92 8.41
C LEU A 127 -5.94 0.05 8.34
N ALA A 128 -6.05 0.79 7.25
CA ALA A 128 -7.27 1.50 6.93
C ALA A 128 -8.32 0.50 6.44
N LEU A 129 -9.51 0.58 7.01
CA LEU A 129 -10.64 -0.25 6.62
C LEU A 129 -11.79 0.60 6.11
N TRP A 130 -12.61 -0.02 5.25
CA TRP A 130 -13.82 0.59 4.72
C TRP A 130 -14.97 -0.40 4.78
N GLU A 131 -16.16 0.07 5.10
CA GLU A 131 -17.35 -0.79 5.11
C GLU A 131 -18.03 -0.79 3.74
N VAL A 132 -18.34 -1.99 3.22
CA VAL A 132 -19.00 -2.19 1.93
C VAL A 132 -20.07 -3.26 1.99
N GLU A 133 -21.06 -3.18 1.09
CA GLU A 133 -22.14 -4.18 1.02
C GLU A 133 -21.68 -5.54 0.46
N ASN A 134 -20.69 -5.55 -0.44
CA ASN A 134 -20.22 -6.74 -1.15
C ASN A 134 -18.72 -6.93 -0.96
N PRO A 135 -18.25 -7.45 0.19
CA PRO A 135 -16.84 -7.48 0.57
C PRO A 135 -16.03 -8.60 -0.09
N ASN A 136 -16.64 -9.61 -0.71
CA ASN A 136 -15.99 -10.82 -1.22
C ASN A 136 -14.91 -10.62 -2.30
N ARG A 137 -14.76 -9.39 -2.84
CA ARG A 137 -13.72 -9.04 -3.82
C ARG A 137 -12.46 -8.47 -3.20
N PHE A 138 -12.43 -8.31 -1.89
CA PHE A 138 -11.40 -7.60 -1.13
C PHE A 138 -10.83 -8.48 -0.02
N GLY A 139 -9.77 -8.04 0.60
CA GLY A 139 -9.36 -8.55 1.89
C GLY A 139 -10.35 -8.12 2.97
N VAL A 140 -10.87 -9.08 3.72
CA VAL A 140 -11.89 -8.86 4.76
C VAL A 140 -11.28 -9.13 6.13
N VAL A 141 -11.66 -8.36 7.14
CA VAL A 141 -11.12 -8.50 8.48
C VAL A 141 -12.21 -8.77 9.51
N LYS A 142 -11.86 -9.54 10.56
CA LYS A 142 -12.66 -9.63 11.79
C LYS A 142 -12.02 -8.78 12.86
N LEU A 143 -12.79 -7.82 13.38
CA LEU A 143 -12.35 -6.93 14.46
C LEU A 143 -12.96 -7.29 15.80
N VAL A 144 -12.15 -7.12 16.84
CA VAL A 144 -12.63 -7.11 18.23
C VAL A 144 -11.91 -5.98 18.97
N LYS A 145 -12.67 -5.04 19.52
CA LYS A 145 -12.14 -3.87 20.28
C LYS A 145 -11.05 -3.09 19.53
N GLY A 146 -11.14 -3.00 18.19
CA GLY A 146 -10.19 -2.29 17.35
C GLY A 146 -8.98 -3.12 16.92
N GLU A 147 -8.83 -4.36 17.40
CA GLU A 147 -7.77 -5.29 16.97
C GLU A 147 -8.27 -6.22 15.89
N ILE A 148 -7.43 -6.44 14.88
CA ILE A 148 -7.70 -7.40 13.80
C ILE A 148 -7.36 -8.80 14.29
N LEU A 149 -8.39 -9.63 14.47
CA LEU A 149 -8.22 -11.02 14.91
C LEU A 149 -8.06 -12.01 13.77
N LYS A 150 -8.58 -11.66 12.58
CA LYS A 150 -8.51 -12.52 11.40
C LYS A 150 -8.51 -11.67 10.14
N PHE A 151 -7.71 -12.09 9.17
CA PHE A 151 -7.66 -11.51 7.83
C PHE A 151 -7.94 -12.61 6.80
N GLN A 152 -8.79 -12.32 5.83
CA GLN A 152 -9.16 -13.27 4.77
C GLN A 152 -9.18 -12.55 3.42
N GLU A 153 -8.29 -12.95 2.52
CA GLU A 153 -8.22 -12.34 1.19
C GLU A 153 -9.23 -12.99 0.24
N LYS A 154 -10.15 -12.19 -0.28
CA LYS A 154 -11.18 -12.58 -1.26
C LYS A 154 -11.94 -13.85 -0.89
N PRO A 155 -12.68 -13.83 0.22
CA PRO A 155 -13.47 -14.98 0.64
C PRO A 155 -14.50 -15.37 -0.41
N PRO A 156 -14.92 -16.66 -0.46
CA PRO A 156 -16.10 -17.06 -1.20
C PRO A 156 -17.33 -16.25 -0.73
N LYS A 157 -18.25 -15.99 -1.66
CA LYS A 157 -19.48 -15.26 -1.34
C LYS A 157 -20.30 -16.03 -0.29
N GLY A 158 -20.66 -15.35 0.79
CA GLY A 158 -21.39 -15.90 1.94
C GLY A 158 -20.48 -16.46 3.05
N GLU A 159 -19.16 -16.42 2.88
CA GLU A 159 -18.17 -16.84 3.89
C GLU A 159 -17.34 -15.67 4.43
N GLU A 160 -17.78 -14.43 4.15
CA GLU A 160 -17.08 -13.24 4.55
C GLU A 160 -17.13 -13.04 6.08
N LEU A 161 -15.98 -12.68 6.67
CA LEU A 161 -15.87 -12.47 8.12
C LEU A 161 -16.64 -11.25 8.62
N SER A 162 -16.83 -10.25 7.76
CA SER A 162 -17.53 -8.99 8.02
C SER A 162 -17.71 -8.19 6.75
N ASN A 163 -18.28 -6.98 6.83
CA ASN A 163 -18.37 -6.02 5.75
C ASN A 163 -17.17 -5.06 5.69
N LEU A 164 -16.19 -5.21 6.59
CA LEU A 164 -15.02 -4.36 6.67
C LEU A 164 -13.91 -4.88 5.76
N ILE A 165 -13.56 -4.08 4.75
CA ILE A 165 -12.52 -4.44 3.78
C ILE A 165 -11.23 -3.66 4.02
N ASN A 166 -10.13 -4.25 3.59
CA ASN A 166 -8.83 -3.59 3.50
C ASN A 166 -8.88 -2.48 2.43
N ALA A 167 -8.66 -1.24 2.84
CA ALA A 167 -8.68 -0.07 1.98
C ALA A 167 -7.34 0.22 1.28
N GLY A 168 -6.31 -0.64 1.43
CA GLY A 168 -5.04 -0.51 0.74
C GLY A 168 -4.16 0.64 1.21
N THR A 169 -4.34 1.08 2.45
CA THR A 169 -3.50 2.07 3.13
C THR A 169 -3.08 1.51 4.49
N TYR A 170 -1.78 1.57 4.76
CA TYR A 170 -1.19 0.95 5.95
C TYR A 170 -0.20 1.89 6.63
N ILE A 171 -0.05 1.78 7.94
CA ILE A 171 1.11 2.25 8.71
C ILE A 171 1.77 1.02 9.31
N LEU A 172 3.02 0.79 8.98
CA LEU A 172 3.76 -0.41 9.36
C LEU A 172 5.05 -0.05 10.07
N GLU A 173 5.35 -0.80 11.12
CA GLU A 173 6.68 -0.81 11.72
C GLU A 173 7.65 -1.65 10.86
N PRO A 174 8.97 -1.35 10.88
CA PRO A 174 9.97 -2.06 10.05
C PRO A 174 9.93 -3.58 10.21
N GLU A 175 9.58 -4.08 11.38
CA GLU A 175 9.52 -5.52 11.67
C GLU A 175 8.50 -6.25 10.77
N ILE A 176 7.43 -5.58 10.33
CA ILE A 176 6.45 -6.19 9.39
C ILE A 176 7.09 -6.39 8.02
N ILE A 177 7.96 -5.48 7.59
CA ILE A 177 8.66 -5.60 6.31
C ILE A 177 9.80 -6.63 6.42
N SER A 178 10.49 -6.66 7.56
CA SER A 178 11.63 -7.55 7.77
C SER A 178 11.29 -9.04 7.73
N ILE A 179 10.10 -9.42 8.18
CA ILE A 179 9.65 -10.83 8.16
C ILE A 179 9.24 -11.33 6.76
N ILE A 180 9.13 -10.44 5.77
CA ILE A 180 8.81 -10.84 4.40
C ILE A 180 10.05 -11.49 3.76
N PRO A 181 9.92 -12.67 3.11
CA PRO A 181 11.02 -13.30 2.40
C PRO A 181 11.57 -12.42 1.27
N GLU A 182 12.88 -12.47 1.06
CA GLU A 182 13.55 -11.75 -0.03
C GLU A 182 13.43 -12.50 -1.35
N ASN A 183 13.35 -11.73 -2.45
CA ASN A 183 13.37 -12.26 -3.82
C ASN A 183 12.27 -13.28 -4.14
N GLU A 184 11.17 -13.21 -3.42
CA GLU A 184 10.00 -14.06 -3.62
C GLU A 184 8.77 -13.24 -4.03
N LYS A 185 7.88 -13.88 -4.79
CA LYS A 185 6.58 -13.29 -5.13
C LYS A 185 5.60 -13.49 -3.98
N ILE A 186 5.46 -12.50 -3.13
CA ILE A 186 4.67 -12.51 -1.90
C ILE A 186 3.53 -11.48 -1.98
N SER A 187 2.32 -11.92 -1.66
CA SER A 187 1.21 -11.00 -1.35
C SER A 187 1.16 -10.75 0.15
N ILE A 188 1.23 -9.50 0.57
CA ILE A 188 1.12 -9.18 2.00
C ILE A 188 -0.23 -9.62 2.56
N GLU A 189 -1.29 -9.52 1.76
CA GLU A 189 -2.67 -9.84 2.15
C GLU A 189 -2.92 -11.34 2.29
N ARG A 190 -2.27 -12.18 1.44
CA ARG A 190 -2.46 -13.64 1.44
C ARG A 190 -1.46 -14.36 2.30
N ASP A 191 -0.19 -13.93 2.23
CA ASP A 191 0.92 -14.72 2.72
C ASP A 191 1.44 -14.22 4.07
N ILE A 192 1.24 -12.94 4.40
CA ILE A 192 1.78 -12.31 5.60
C ILE A 192 0.68 -11.98 6.62
N TYR A 193 -0.29 -11.13 6.29
CA TYR A 193 -1.30 -10.70 7.26
C TYR A 193 -2.01 -11.86 7.97
N PRO A 194 -2.45 -12.94 7.31
CA PRO A 194 -3.09 -14.06 8.02
C PRO A 194 -2.19 -14.76 9.05
N LYS A 195 -0.87 -14.71 8.89
CA LYS A 195 0.10 -15.36 9.79
C LYS A 195 0.46 -14.50 10.99
N ILE A 196 0.42 -13.18 10.85
CA ILE A 196 0.84 -12.24 11.90
C ILE A 196 -0.33 -11.72 12.73
N VAL A 197 -1.55 -11.84 12.22
CA VAL A 197 -2.78 -11.50 12.97
C VAL A 197 -2.85 -12.32 14.24
N GLY A 198 -3.06 -11.64 15.39
CA GLY A 198 -3.06 -12.24 16.73
C GLY A 198 -1.67 -12.36 17.38
N ASN A 199 -0.57 -12.28 16.63
CA ASN A 199 0.80 -12.26 17.16
C ASN A 199 1.42 -10.87 17.13
N LEU A 200 0.99 -10.03 16.21
CA LEU A 200 1.39 -8.63 16.08
C LEU A 200 0.13 -7.77 16.18
N SER A 201 0.22 -6.65 16.88
CA SER A 201 -0.90 -5.73 17.03
C SER A 201 -1.22 -5.11 15.66
N LEU A 202 -2.21 -5.67 14.97
CA LEU A 202 -2.84 -5.07 13.81
C LEU A 202 -4.14 -4.41 14.26
N ILE A 203 -4.29 -3.12 14.02
CA ILE A 203 -5.43 -2.30 14.40
C ILE A 203 -6.00 -1.59 13.17
N HIS A 204 -7.15 -0.96 13.31
CA HIS A 204 -7.77 -0.21 12.23
C HIS A 204 -8.18 1.20 12.64
N ILE A 205 -8.39 2.03 11.64
CA ILE A 205 -9.04 3.31 11.72
C ILE A 205 -10.04 3.46 10.57
#